data_02adcfbcfcf543cabb27a604263d3174
#
_entry.id   02adcfbcfcf543cabb27a604263d3174
#
_cell.length_a   1.000
_cell.length_b   1.000
_cell.length_c   1.000
_cell.angle_alpha   90.00
_cell.angle_beta   90.00
_cell.angle_gamma   90.00
#
_symmetry.space_group_name_H-M   'P 1'
#
loop_
_entity.id
_entity.type
_entity.pdbx_description
1 polymer ?
#
loop_
_entity_poly.entity_id
_entity_poly.type
_entity_poly.pdbx_seq_one_letter_code
_entity_poly.pdbx_strand_id
1 'polypeptide(L)'
;MRVSQVLKAGAALTGVVGVAGMAAYALSRRPYLREVAPGLRSPVLYLPMHVLPDATFARASRFFASIDFSRPMRHAVDVREFSASFAGHAFSARVLTPRDDAQGVADAGPRPVVVWTHGGGHLIGGPAMYDPQNARMAAELGAIVVAPRYHKSTQEPFPADHDECYAALRWVQEHGDKLGGDTARIAVAGDSAGGGLAAGLVQRAFDEGHPVCALGLVYPMLDHRTTDKSGAVGQFIWTAGPNRGAWSMYLGDDHLDVDQPPYASPATRSDLSGLPPTWIGVGGIDLFCDESVAFAQALDAAGVDTTLDVWAGAYHGFDQIKPKAPQSRELIDALIDHLRRHL
;
A
#
# COMPACT_ATOMS: atom_id res chain seq x y z
N MET A 1 -9.78 17.42 4.07
CA MET A 1 -9.88 18.38 2.91
C MET A 1 -10.96 17.87 1.95
N ARG A 2 -11.89 18.73 1.49
CA ARG A 2 -12.96 18.30 0.56
C ARG A 2 -12.35 18.09 -0.83
N VAL A 3 -12.91 17.16 -1.63
CA VAL A 3 -12.56 16.91 -3.05
C VAL A 3 -12.41 18.22 -3.87
N SER A 4 -13.15 19.26 -3.51
CA SER A 4 -13.06 20.60 -4.08
C SER A 4 -11.70 21.31 -3.89
N GLN A 5 -10.89 20.92 -2.92
CA GLN A 5 -9.55 21.51 -2.69
C GLN A 5 -8.48 20.80 -3.49
N VAL A 6 -8.64 19.49 -3.73
CA VAL A 6 -7.77 18.71 -4.64
C VAL A 6 -7.97 19.20 -6.08
N LEU A 7 -9.22 19.51 -6.47
CA LEU A 7 -9.54 20.09 -7.77
C LEU A 7 -8.98 21.51 -7.95
N LYS A 8 -8.90 22.32 -6.87
CA LYS A 8 -8.28 23.66 -6.91
C LYS A 8 -6.76 23.59 -7.00
N ALA A 9 -6.11 22.63 -6.36
CA ALA A 9 -4.67 22.40 -6.53
C ALA A 9 -4.35 21.89 -7.95
N GLY A 10 -5.19 21.02 -8.52
CA GLY A 10 -5.11 20.62 -9.92
C GLY A 10 -5.24 21.79 -10.89
N ALA A 11 -6.13 22.74 -10.61
CA ALA A 11 -6.31 23.93 -11.45
C ALA A 11 -5.10 24.88 -11.45
N ALA A 12 -4.31 24.93 -10.38
CA ALA A 12 -3.09 25.73 -10.32
C ALA A 12 -1.93 25.11 -11.15
N LEU A 13 -1.93 23.81 -11.37
CA LEU A 13 -1.02 23.08 -12.26
C LEU A 13 -1.41 23.18 -13.75
N THR A 14 -2.68 23.51 -14.04
CA THR A 14 -3.21 23.57 -15.41
C THR A 14 -3.01 24.90 -16.12
N GLY A 15 -2.29 25.85 -15.52
CA GLY A 15 -2.02 27.17 -16.14
C GLY A 15 -1.24 27.15 -17.46
N VAL A 16 -0.80 25.98 -17.94
CA VAL A 16 0.03 25.85 -19.16
C VAL A 16 -0.70 25.11 -20.30
N VAL A 17 -1.77 24.38 -20.02
CA VAL A 17 -2.51 23.64 -21.07
C VAL A 17 -3.87 24.30 -21.26
N GLY A 18 -4.02 25.03 -22.35
CA GLY A 18 -5.30 25.66 -22.68
C GLY A 18 -6.45 24.64 -22.82
N VAL A 19 -7.70 25.12 -22.72
CA VAL A 19 -8.93 24.29 -22.79
C VAL A 19 -8.93 23.32 -23.98
N ALA A 20 -8.36 23.73 -25.14
CA ALA A 20 -8.24 22.87 -26.31
C ALA A 20 -7.28 21.68 -26.09
N GLY A 21 -6.18 21.91 -25.39
CA GLY A 21 -5.23 20.84 -25.03
C GLY A 21 -5.86 19.82 -24.07
N MET A 22 -6.62 20.28 -23.10
CA MET A 22 -7.34 19.40 -22.18
C MET A 22 -8.43 18.58 -22.88
N ALA A 23 -9.14 19.18 -23.83
CA ALA A 23 -10.14 18.47 -24.63
C ALA A 23 -9.47 17.39 -25.52
N ALA A 24 -8.37 17.72 -26.18
CA ALA A 24 -7.60 16.76 -26.99
C ALA A 24 -7.05 15.63 -26.12
N TYR A 25 -6.52 15.94 -24.95
CA TYR A 25 -6.07 14.94 -23.99
C TYR A 25 -7.23 14.05 -23.53
N ALA A 26 -8.37 14.61 -23.14
CA ALA A 26 -9.53 13.84 -22.72
C ALA A 26 -10.03 12.90 -23.83
N LEU A 27 -9.98 13.36 -25.10
CA LEU A 27 -10.31 12.53 -26.25
C LEU A 27 -9.32 11.38 -26.45
N SER A 28 -8.02 11.63 -26.28
CA SER A 28 -6.98 10.60 -26.39
C SER A 28 -7.10 9.51 -25.30
N ARG A 29 -7.73 9.82 -24.15
CA ARG A 29 -7.95 8.85 -23.06
C ARG A 29 -9.11 7.91 -23.30
N ARG A 30 -10.02 8.23 -24.24
CA ARG A 30 -11.24 7.42 -24.49
C ARG A 30 -10.99 5.94 -24.78
N PRO A 31 -10.00 5.54 -25.59
CA PRO A 31 -9.71 4.11 -25.81
C PRO A 31 -9.42 3.39 -24.48
N TYR A 32 -8.56 3.93 -23.65
CA TYR A 32 -8.17 3.35 -22.37
C TYR A 32 -9.32 3.31 -21.36
N LEU A 33 -10.18 4.35 -21.34
CA LEU A 33 -11.35 4.41 -20.46
C LEU A 33 -12.42 3.37 -20.77
N ARG A 34 -12.41 2.80 -21.99
CA ARG A 34 -13.29 1.69 -22.35
C ARG A 34 -12.92 0.41 -21.62
N GLU A 35 -11.62 0.23 -21.33
CA GLU A 35 -11.08 -0.92 -20.57
C GLU A 35 -11.40 -0.83 -19.07
N VAL A 36 -11.70 0.38 -18.56
CA VAL A 36 -12.06 0.57 -17.15
C VAL A 36 -13.45 0.01 -16.88
N ALA A 37 -13.54 -0.87 -15.88
CA ALA A 37 -14.81 -1.42 -15.41
C ALA A 37 -15.84 -0.30 -15.11
N PRO A 38 -17.09 -0.40 -15.57
CA PRO A 38 -18.06 0.69 -15.50
C PRO A 38 -18.23 1.30 -14.10
N GLY A 39 -18.24 0.45 -13.06
CA GLY A 39 -18.36 0.87 -11.65
C GLY A 39 -17.16 1.66 -11.12
N LEU A 40 -16.00 1.55 -11.77
CA LEU A 40 -14.75 2.20 -11.37
C LEU A 40 -14.46 3.50 -12.12
N ARG A 41 -15.26 3.85 -13.13
CA ARG A 41 -15.06 5.10 -13.88
C ARG A 41 -15.21 6.33 -13.00
N SER A 42 -14.26 7.26 -13.12
CA SER A 42 -14.18 8.48 -12.33
C SER A 42 -13.59 9.65 -13.14
N PRO A 43 -14.04 10.89 -12.93
CA PRO A 43 -13.41 12.07 -13.57
C PRO A 43 -11.90 12.19 -13.28
N VAL A 44 -11.41 11.67 -12.17
CA VAL A 44 -9.97 11.72 -11.82
C VAL A 44 -9.09 10.99 -12.84
N LEU A 45 -9.65 10.02 -13.60
CA LEU A 45 -8.92 9.28 -14.63
C LEU A 45 -8.57 10.12 -15.87
N TYR A 46 -9.13 11.32 -15.96
CA TYR A 46 -8.77 12.30 -16.99
C TYR A 46 -7.63 13.24 -16.55
N LEU A 47 -7.10 13.10 -15.33
CA LEU A 47 -5.96 13.90 -14.89
C LEU A 47 -4.68 13.44 -15.61
N PRO A 48 -3.86 14.37 -16.12
CA PRO A 48 -2.67 14.05 -16.91
C PRO A 48 -1.47 13.68 -16.01
N MET A 49 -1.62 12.69 -15.14
CA MET A 49 -0.58 12.28 -14.17
C MET A 49 0.72 11.83 -14.83
N HIS A 50 0.65 11.23 -16.03
CA HIS A 50 1.81 10.70 -16.76
C HIS A 50 2.62 11.77 -17.53
N VAL A 51 2.12 12.99 -17.64
CA VAL A 51 2.84 14.10 -18.32
C VAL A 51 3.49 15.08 -17.33
N LEU A 52 3.51 14.77 -16.04
CA LEU A 52 4.23 15.59 -15.08
C LEU A 52 5.74 15.35 -15.27
N PRO A 53 6.54 16.42 -15.54
CA PRO A 53 7.99 16.29 -15.54
C PRO A 53 8.51 15.79 -14.19
N ASP A 54 9.56 14.97 -14.17
CA ASP A 54 10.11 14.35 -12.95
C ASP A 54 10.44 15.39 -11.86
N ALA A 55 11.00 16.55 -12.24
CA ALA A 55 11.26 17.64 -11.29
C ALA A 55 9.97 18.23 -10.68
N THR A 56 8.87 18.28 -11.44
CA THR A 56 7.57 18.74 -10.94
C THR A 56 6.95 17.68 -10.04
N PHE A 57 7.06 16.41 -10.41
CA PHE A 57 6.62 15.28 -9.60
C PHE A 57 7.37 15.23 -8.26
N ALA A 58 8.71 15.36 -8.26
CA ALA A 58 9.53 15.39 -7.05
C ALA A 58 9.20 16.57 -6.13
N ARG A 59 8.95 17.78 -6.69
CA ARG A 59 8.52 18.94 -5.89
C ARG A 59 7.13 18.76 -5.29
N ALA A 60 6.19 18.27 -6.09
CA ALA A 60 4.84 17.96 -5.62
C ALA A 60 4.87 16.91 -4.52
N SER A 61 5.65 15.84 -4.69
CA SER A 61 5.82 14.77 -3.71
C SER A 61 6.37 15.30 -2.38
N ARG A 62 7.39 16.17 -2.39
CA ARG A 62 7.91 16.83 -1.17
C ARG A 62 6.85 17.65 -0.44
N PHE A 63 6.01 18.37 -1.19
CA PHE A 63 4.90 19.13 -0.60
C PHE A 63 3.84 18.21 0.02
N PHE A 64 3.50 17.11 -0.68
CA PHE A 64 2.50 16.16 -0.22
C PHE A 64 3.02 15.16 0.83
N ALA A 65 4.33 14.98 0.96
CA ALA A 65 4.94 14.06 1.94
C ALA A 65 4.57 14.39 3.39
N SER A 66 4.30 15.67 3.69
CA SER A 66 3.89 16.13 5.02
C SER A 66 2.37 16.06 5.27
N ILE A 67 1.58 15.67 4.24
CA ILE A 67 0.12 15.66 4.34
C ILE A 67 -0.35 14.28 4.78
N ASP A 68 -0.78 14.18 6.02
CA ASP A 68 -1.46 13.03 6.58
C ASP A 68 -2.83 13.47 7.09
N PHE A 69 -3.88 13.07 6.40
CA PHE A 69 -5.24 13.48 6.74
C PHE A 69 -6.13 12.27 6.99
N SER A 70 -6.78 12.25 8.13
CA SER A 70 -7.78 11.24 8.46
C SER A 70 -9.05 11.41 7.64
N ARG A 71 -9.65 10.31 7.26
CA ARG A 71 -11.00 10.22 6.68
C ARG A 71 -11.98 9.77 7.73
N PRO A 72 -13.30 10.11 7.62
CA PRO A 72 -14.29 9.65 8.56
C PRO A 72 -14.38 8.13 8.62
N MET A 73 -14.22 7.57 9.80
CA MET A 73 -14.36 6.15 10.11
C MET A 73 -15.83 5.81 10.41
N ARG A 74 -16.26 4.59 10.08
CA ARG A 74 -17.62 4.09 10.35
C ARG A 74 -17.65 3.04 11.44
N HIS A 75 -16.52 2.40 11.71
CA HIS A 75 -16.39 1.34 12.69
C HIS A 75 -15.97 1.93 14.05
N ALA A 76 -16.50 1.35 15.12
CA ALA A 76 -16.21 1.78 16.48
C ALA A 76 -14.82 1.25 16.89
N VAL A 77 -13.82 2.10 16.79
CA VAL A 77 -12.44 1.83 17.19
C VAL A 77 -11.89 2.97 18.01
N ASP A 78 -10.99 2.67 18.92
CA ASP A 78 -10.13 3.65 19.55
C ASP A 78 -8.86 3.83 18.73
N VAL A 79 -8.47 5.08 18.53
CA VAL A 79 -7.28 5.42 17.74
C VAL A 79 -6.32 6.21 18.62
N ARG A 80 -5.07 5.77 18.67
CA ARG A 80 -4.01 6.48 19.39
C ARG A 80 -2.73 6.56 18.58
N GLU A 81 -1.99 7.63 18.75
CA GLU A 81 -0.59 7.71 18.31
C GLU A 81 0.29 6.98 19.33
N PHE A 82 1.24 6.23 18.85
CA PHE A 82 2.17 5.46 19.66
C PHE A 82 3.59 5.67 19.14
N SER A 83 4.56 5.76 20.03
CA SER A 83 5.97 5.88 19.67
C SER A 83 6.80 4.99 20.57
N ALA A 84 7.77 4.32 19.99
CA ALA A 84 8.73 3.47 20.69
C ALA A 84 10.04 3.41 19.90
N SER A 85 10.96 2.59 20.38
CA SER A 85 12.17 2.22 19.65
C SER A 85 12.44 0.74 19.78
N PHE A 86 13.07 0.16 18.76
CA PHE A 86 13.54 -1.20 18.76
C PHE A 86 14.90 -1.29 18.07
N ALA A 87 15.87 -1.97 18.67
CA ALA A 87 17.22 -2.15 18.15
C ALA A 87 17.92 -0.85 17.67
N GLY A 88 17.65 0.27 18.36
CA GLY A 88 18.22 1.58 18.01
C GLY A 88 17.41 2.40 17.00
N HIS A 89 16.39 1.83 16.34
CA HIS A 89 15.51 2.55 15.44
C HIS A 89 14.26 3.04 16.17
N ALA A 90 14.06 4.35 16.19
CA ALA A 90 12.83 4.96 16.70
C ALA A 90 11.74 4.85 15.63
N PHE A 91 10.51 4.61 16.05
CA PHE A 91 9.35 4.62 15.17
C PHE A 91 8.14 5.26 15.84
N SER A 92 7.22 5.73 15.04
CA SER A 92 5.87 6.08 15.49
C SER A 92 4.83 5.32 14.68
N ALA A 93 3.70 5.03 15.27
CA ALA A 93 2.63 4.30 14.63
C ALA A 93 1.26 4.80 15.09
N ARG A 94 0.29 4.69 14.20
CA ARG A 94 -1.12 4.86 14.50
C ARG A 94 -1.70 3.51 14.88
N VAL A 95 -2.26 3.39 16.09
CA VAL A 95 -2.78 2.14 16.62
C VAL A 95 -4.30 2.24 16.69
N LEU A 96 -5.00 1.31 16.04
CA LEU A 96 -6.45 1.21 16.03
C LEU A 96 -6.86 -0.06 16.78
N THR A 97 -7.68 0.09 17.83
CA THR A 97 -8.18 -1.02 18.65
C THR A 97 -9.71 -1.04 18.57
N PRO A 98 -10.34 -2.19 18.26
CA PRO A 98 -11.79 -2.29 18.26
C PRO A 98 -12.34 -2.08 19.68
N ARG A 99 -13.50 -1.37 19.79
CA ARG A 99 -14.18 -1.16 21.07
C ARG A 99 -14.99 -2.39 21.46
N ASP A 100 -14.91 -2.77 22.70
CA ASP A 100 -15.58 -3.99 23.23
C ASP A 100 -17.12 -3.87 23.25
N ASP A 101 -17.64 -2.65 23.37
CA ASP A 101 -19.07 -2.36 23.39
C ASP A 101 -19.80 -2.69 22.07
N ALA A 102 -19.07 -2.77 20.95
CA ALA A 102 -19.64 -3.03 19.63
C ALA A 102 -20.06 -4.49 19.41
N GLN A 103 -19.58 -5.47 20.20
CA GLN A 103 -19.86 -6.91 20.00
C GLN A 103 -20.15 -7.71 21.29
N GLY A 104 -20.24 -7.06 22.44
CA GLY A 104 -20.55 -7.76 23.70
C GLY A 104 -19.48 -8.72 24.22
N VAL A 105 -18.24 -8.59 23.76
CA VAL A 105 -17.10 -9.44 24.12
C VAL A 105 -16.24 -8.72 25.15
N ALA A 106 -16.75 -8.65 26.37
CA ALA A 106 -16.05 -8.01 27.52
C ALA A 106 -14.84 -8.81 28.06
N ASP A 107 -14.52 -9.99 27.47
CA ASP A 107 -13.47 -10.91 27.96
C ASP A 107 -12.73 -11.63 26.82
N ALA A 108 -12.57 -10.99 25.68
CA ALA A 108 -11.71 -11.53 24.63
C ALA A 108 -10.24 -11.39 25.09
N GLY A 109 -9.56 -12.50 25.25
CA GLY A 109 -8.12 -12.57 25.51
C GLY A 109 -7.27 -11.72 24.55
N PRO A 110 -5.95 -11.89 24.50
CA PRO A 110 -5.09 -11.11 23.62
C PRO A 110 -5.56 -11.13 22.16
N ARG A 111 -5.62 -9.98 21.50
CA ARG A 111 -6.14 -9.78 20.14
C ARG A 111 -5.07 -10.06 19.08
N PRO A 112 -5.40 -10.65 17.95
CA PRO A 112 -4.46 -10.70 16.83
C PRO A 112 -4.00 -9.29 16.45
N VAL A 113 -2.82 -9.19 15.82
CA VAL A 113 -2.26 -7.90 15.41
C VAL A 113 -2.00 -7.90 13.90
N VAL A 114 -2.39 -6.82 13.24
CA VAL A 114 -2.04 -6.56 11.84
C VAL A 114 -1.13 -5.34 11.79
N VAL A 115 0.08 -5.52 11.26
CA VAL A 115 0.95 -4.38 10.93
C VAL A 115 0.62 -3.95 9.50
N TRP A 116 0.11 -2.71 9.35
CA TRP A 116 -0.31 -2.16 8.07
C TRP A 116 0.66 -1.11 7.57
N THR A 117 1.31 -1.34 6.44
CA THR A 117 2.16 -0.37 5.74
C THR A 117 1.40 0.32 4.61
N HIS A 118 1.33 1.66 4.66
CA HIS A 118 0.51 2.44 3.74
C HIS A 118 1.19 2.70 2.40
N GLY A 119 0.41 2.87 1.32
CA GLY A 119 0.88 3.23 0.01
C GLY A 119 1.30 4.71 -0.13
N GLY A 120 1.69 5.07 -1.34
CA GLY A 120 2.10 6.43 -1.71
C GLY A 120 3.43 6.51 -2.46
N GLY A 121 3.88 5.42 -3.08
CA GLY A 121 5.09 5.36 -3.91
C GLY A 121 6.38 5.65 -3.13
N HIS A 122 6.43 5.38 -1.83
CA HIS A 122 7.49 5.80 -0.90
C HIS A 122 7.68 7.34 -0.80
N LEU A 123 6.81 8.14 -1.41
CA LEU A 123 6.99 9.58 -1.57
C LEU A 123 5.99 10.43 -0.80
N ILE A 124 4.77 9.92 -0.63
CA ILE A 124 3.64 10.66 -0.05
C ILE A 124 2.82 9.76 0.87
N GLY A 125 1.82 10.36 1.52
CA GLY A 125 0.87 9.65 2.34
C GLY A 125 1.27 9.51 3.80
N GLY A 126 0.36 8.92 4.57
CA GLY A 126 0.54 8.65 5.99
C GLY A 126 -0.54 7.70 6.49
N PRO A 127 -0.36 7.10 7.68
CA PRO A 127 -1.25 6.07 8.18
C PRO A 127 -2.69 6.54 8.40
N ALA A 128 -2.93 7.82 8.71
CA ALA A 128 -4.27 8.34 8.94
C ALA A 128 -5.15 8.35 7.67
N MET A 129 -4.56 8.35 6.48
CA MET A 129 -5.30 8.25 5.22
C MET A 129 -6.05 6.92 5.10
N TYR A 130 -5.57 5.89 5.78
CA TYR A 130 -6.10 4.52 5.77
C TYR A 130 -7.00 4.20 6.98
N ASP A 131 -7.29 5.18 7.84
CA ASP A 131 -8.16 5.00 9.00
C ASP A 131 -9.48 4.26 8.71
N PRO A 132 -10.23 4.58 7.63
CA PRO A 132 -11.49 3.87 7.37
C PRO A 132 -11.31 2.38 7.09
N GLN A 133 -10.26 2.00 6.35
CA GLN A 133 -9.93 0.62 6.02
C GLN A 133 -9.35 -0.10 7.24
N ASN A 134 -8.41 0.53 7.94
CA ASN A 134 -7.79 -0.03 9.14
C ASN A 134 -8.81 -0.20 10.27
N ALA A 135 -9.75 0.75 10.44
CA ALA A 135 -10.85 0.62 11.41
C ALA A 135 -11.79 -0.53 11.05
N ARG A 136 -12.09 -0.72 9.76
CA ARG A 136 -12.87 -1.85 9.28
C ARG A 136 -12.15 -3.18 9.58
N MET A 137 -10.88 -3.29 9.22
CA MET A 137 -10.04 -4.47 9.45
C MET A 137 -9.94 -4.79 10.95
N ALA A 138 -9.69 -3.77 11.79
CA ALA A 138 -9.68 -3.94 13.24
C ALA A 138 -11.01 -4.49 13.77
N ALA A 139 -12.12 -3.89 13.36
CA ALA A 139 -13.46 -4.28 13.84
C ALA A 139 -13.86 -5.68 13.35
N GLU A 140 -13.65 -6.01 12.07
CA GLU A 140 -14.10 -7.27 11.48
C GLU A 140 -13.22 -8.48 11.87
N LEU A 141 -11.93 -8.25 12.17
CA LEU A 141 -11.01 -9.28 12.65
C LEU A 141 -10.95 -9.37 14.19
N GLY A 142 -11.51 -8.39 14.90
CA GLY A 142 -11.26 -8.24 16.33
C GLY A 142 -9.79 -7.96 16.65
N ALA A 143 -9.03 -7.45 15.70
CA ALA A 143 -7.59 -7.28 15.74
C ALA A 143 -7.16 -5.86 16.12
N ILE A 144 -5.95 -5.73 16.64
CA ILE A 144 -5.27 -4.44 16.75
C ILE A 144 -4.56 -4.17 15.43
N VAL A 145 -4.79 -2.99 14.82
CA VAL A 145 -4.04 -2.57 13.64
C VAL A 145 -2.98 -1.57 14.06
N VAL A 146 -1.71 -1.88 13.77
CA VAL A 146 -0.56 -1.02 14.00
C VAL A 146 -0.08 -0.51 12.64
N ALA A 147 -0.25 0.78 12.38
CA ALA A 147 0.11 1.40 11.11
C ALA A 147 1.31 2.35 11.32
N PRO A 148 2.55 1.92 11.00
CA PRO A 148 3.74 2.75 11.14
C PRO A 148 3.67 4.01 10.28
N ARG A 149 4.20 5.10 10.84
CA ARG A 149 4.51 6.33 10.14
C ARG A 149 5.99 6.29 9.79
N TYR A 150 6.30 6.13 8.54
CA TYR A 150 7.67 5.98 8.07
C TYR A 150 8.13 7.19 7.25
N HIS A 151 9.44 7.44 7.19
CA HIS A 151 10.06 8.46 6.35
C HIS A 151 9.76 8.22 4.87
N LYS A 152 9.61 9.31 4.13
CA LYS A 152 9.45 9.24 2.68
C LYS A 152 10.82 9.37 2.02
N SER A 153 11.01 8.75 0.86
CA SER A 153 12.29 8.78 0.12
C SER A 153 12.73 10.20 -0.24
N THR A 154 11.77 11.16 -0.26
CA THR A 154 12.09 12.60 -0.39
C THR A 154 12.73 13.22 0.84
N GLN A 155 12.68 12.55 1.97
CA GLN A 155 13.28 12.91 3.26
C GLN A 155 14.51 12.06 3.51
N GLU A 156 14.35 10.74 3.44
CA GLU A 156 15.41 9.76 3.62
C GLU A 156 15.11 8.52 2.76
N PRO A 157 16.01 8.12 1.83
CA PRO A 157 15.81 6.97 0.96
C PRO A 157 15.91 5.64 1.72
N PHE A 158 15.74 4.51 1.01
CA PHE A 158 15.99 3.19 1.56
C PHE A 158 17.39 3.15 2.26
N PRO A 159 17.51 2.54 3.45
CA PRO A 159 16.52 1.67 4.12
C PRO A 159 15.65 2.34 5.20
N ALA A 160 15.57 3.66 5.27
CA ALA A 160 14.97 4.37 6.42
C ALA A 160 13.53 3.92 6.71
N ASP A 161 12.63 3.94 5.71
CA ASP A 161 11.24 3.50 5.86
C ASP A 161 11.14 2.02 6.25
N HIS A 162 12.01 1.18 5.65
CA HIS A 162 12.06 -0.24 5.93
C HIS A 162 12.51 -0.53 7.37
N ASP A 163 13.57 0.14 7.86
CA ASP A 163 14.09 -0.06 9.20
C ASP A 163 13.09 0.42 10.26
N GLU A 164 12.41 1.54 10.04
CA GLU A 164 11.36 2.04 10.94
C GLU A 164 10.15 1.10 11.01
N CYS A 165 9.68 0.62 9.86
CA CYS A 165 8.58 -0.34 9.82
C CYS A 165 8.98 -1.70 10.39
N TYR A 166 10.22 -2.13 10.17
CA TYR A 166 10.75 -3.34 10.76
C TYR A 166 10.89 -3.22 12.27
N ALA A 167 11.38 -2.09 12.78
CA ALA A 167 11.41 -1.82 14.22
C ALA A 167 10.01 -1.87 14.85
N ALA A 168 8.99 -1.35 14.14
CA ALA A 168 7.60 -1.45 14.58
C ALA A 168 7.10 -2.90 14.63
N LEU A 169 7.37 -3.70 13.58
CA LEU A 169 7.01 -5.12 13.54
C LEU A 169 7.68 -5.90 14.67
N ARG A 170 9.00 -5.74 14.84
CA ARG A 170 9.75 -6.42 15.88
C ARG A 170 9.31 -6.03 17.29
N TRP A 171 9.02 -4.73 17.49
CA TRP A 171 8.46 -4.26 18.75
C TRP A 171 7.11 -4.93 19.06
N VAL A 172 6.24 -5.06 18.06
CA VAL A 172 4.96 -5.77 18.20
C VAL A 172 5.17 -7.24 18.54
N GLN A 173 6.11 -7.92 17.91
CA GLN A 173 6.43 -9.31 18.19
C GLN A 173 6.94 -9.54 19.62
N GLU A 174 7.67 -8.58 20.19
CA GLU A 174 8.25 -8.72 21.55
C GLU A 174 7.40 -8.07 22.64
N HIS A 175 6.58 -7.07 22.30
CA HIS A 175 5.91 -6.22 23.27
C HIS A 175 4.45 -5.93 22.92
N GLY A 176 3.86 -6.65 21.95
CA GLY A 176 2.47 -6.43 21.52
C GLY A 176 1.44 -6.64 22.62
N ASP A 177 1.78 -7.44 23.66
CA ASP A 177 1.00 -7.61 24.88
C ASP A 177 0.73 -6.30 25.59
N LYS A 178 1.65 -5.33 25.58
CA LYS A 178 1.46 -3.97 26.12
C LYS A 178 0.37 -3.17 25.39
N LEU A 179 0.00 -3.60 24.19
CA LEU A 179 -1.13 -3.06 23.44
C LEU A 179 -2.42 -3.88 23.62
N GLY A 180 -2.35 -5.02 24.32
CA GLY A 180 -3.42 -6.03 24.37
C GLY A 180 -3.39 -7.01 23.20
N GLY A 181 -2.28 -7.05 22.47
CA GLY A 181 -2.06 -7.91 21.31
C GLY A 181 -1.54 -9.30 21.67
N ASP A 182 -1.84 -10.27 20.83
CA ASP A 182 -1.28 -11.61 20.85
C ASP A 182 -0.03 -11.64 19.97
N THR A 183 1.12 -11.75 20.60
CA THR A 183 2.42 -11.76 19.90
C THR A 183 2.66 -13.03 19.06
N ALA A 184 1.83 -14.07 19.23
CA ALA A 184 1.88 -15.28 18.41
C ALA A 184 0.99 -15.18 17.15
N ARG A 185 0.07 -14.21 17.09
CA ARG A 185 -0.87 -14.03 15.97
C ARG A 185 -0.69 -12.66 15.33
N ILE A 186 0.38 -12.54 14.52
CA ILE A 186 0.74 -11.29 13.84
C ILE A 186 0.73 -11.52 12.33
N ALA A 187 0.02 -10.67 11.61
CA ALA A 187 0.08 -10.57 10.15
C ALA A 187 0.67 -9.24 9.71
N VAL A 188 1.24 -9.21 8.52
CA VAL A 188 1.68 -7.97 7.86
C VAL A 188 0.85 -7.77 6.60
N ALA A 189 0.40 -6.55 6.37
CA ALA A 189 -0.31 -6.22 5.15
C ALA A 189 0.01 -4.80 4.69
N GLY A 190 -0.20 -4.51 3.41
CA GLY A 190 0.03 -3.17 2.88
C GLY A 190 -0.45 -3.02 1.45
N ASP A 191 -0.51 -1.75 1.00
CA ASP A 191 -0.93 -1.42 -0.35
C ASP A 191 0.15 -0.69 -1.14
N SER A 192 0.22 -0.92 -2.44
CA SER A 192 1.11 -0.20 -3.36
C SER A 192 2.58 -0.26 -2.89
N ALA A 193 3.25 0.86 -2.72
CA ALA A 193 4.59 0.93 -2.12
C ALA A 193 4.62 0.30 -0.72
N GLY A 194 3.57 0.51 0.10
CA GLY A 194 3.44 -0.18 1.38
C GLY A 194 3.27 -1.70 1.23
N GLY A 195 2.68 -2.18 0.14
CA GLY A 195 2.64 -3.60 -0.20
C GLY A 195 4.03 -4.17 -0.49
N GLY A 196 4.85 -3.43 -1.24
CA GLY A 196 6.26 -3.78 -1.42
C GLY A 196 7.03 -3.79 -0.10
N LEU A 197 6.83 -2.74 0.71
CA LEU A 197 7.42 -2.66 2.04
C LEU A 197 6.98 -3.83 2.93
N ALA A 198 5.69 -4.19 2.94
CA ALA A 198 5.17 -5.35 3.68
C ALA A 198 5.86 -6.66 3.26
N ALA A 199 6.01 -6.89 1.95
CA ALA A 199 6.69 -8.06 1.45
C ALA A 199 8.17 -8.11 1.87
N GLY A 200 8.88 -6.97 1.78
CA GLY A 200 10.27 -6.85 2.25
C GLY A 200 10.41 -7.10 3.76
N LEU A 201 9.49 -6.56 4.57
CA LEU A 201 9.47 -6.79 6.03
C LEU A 201 9.30 -8.27 6.37
N VAL A 202 8.40 -8.96 5.68
CA VAL A 202 8.13 -10.38 5.91
C VAL A 202 9.32 -11.24 5.49
N GLN A 203 9.98 -10.92 4.37
CA GLN A 203 11.20 -11.58 3.95
C GLN A 203 12.31 -11.42 5.00
N ARG A 204 12.51 -10.21 5.51
CA ARG A 204 13.51 -9.93 6.56
C ARG A 204 13.17 -10.65 7.87
N ALA A 205 11.92 -10.58 8.29
CA ALA A 205 11.47 -11.27 9.51
C ALA A 205 11.69 -12.79 9.42
N PHE A 206 11.42 -13.38 8.26
CA PHE A 206 11.69 -14.78 8.01
C PHE A 206 13.19 -15.11 8.10
N ASP A 207 14.04 -14.33 7.43
CA ASP A 207 15.50 -14.53 7.42
C ASP A 207 16.14 -14.38 8.81
N GLU A 208 15.59 -13.49 9.63
CA GLU A 208 16.04 -13.26 11.01
C GLU A 208 15.39 -14.22 12.03
N GLY A 209 14.57 -15.20 11.58
CA GLY A 209 13.94 -16.20 12.44
C GLY A 209 12.74 -15.71 13.24
N HIS A 210 12.06 -14.67 12.75
CA HIS A 210 10.90 -14.04 13.37
C HIS A 210 9.66 -14.02 12.44
N PRO A 211 9.22 -15.19 11.92
CA PRO A 211 8.13 -15.26 10.94
C PRO A 211 6.82 -14.69 11.49
N VAL A 212 5.94 -14.29 10.56
CA VAL A 212 4.58 -13.85 10.85
C VAL A 212 3.57 -14.89 10.32
N CYS A 213 2.30 -14.77 10.72
CA CYS A 213 1.25 -15.74 10.37
C CYS A 213 0.75 -15.60 8.94
N ALA A 214 0.73 -14.39 8.38
CA ALA A 214 0.18 -14.13 7.05
C ALA A 214 0.74 -12.84 6.44
N LEU A 215 0.69 -12.77 5.10
CA LEU A 215 1.00 -11.59 4.31
C LEU A 215 -0.17 -11.22 3.40
N GLY A 216 -0.63 -9.98 3.47
CA GLY A 216 -1.70 -9.45 2.63
C GLY A 216 -1.22 -8.29 1.76
N LEU A 217 -1.28 -8.43 0.44
CA LEU A 217 -0.72 -7.46 -0.50
C LEU A 217 -1.80 -6.89 -1.43
N VAL A 218 -2.00 -5.59 -1.38
CA VAL A 218 -2.96 -4.87 -2.22
C VAL A 218 -2.19 -4.11 -3.31
N TYR A 219 -2.33 -4.53 -4.57
CA TYR A 219 -1.62 -4.02 -5.75
C TYR A 219 -0.16 -3.60 -5.45
N PRO A 220 0.67 -4.52 -4.92
CA PRO A 220 1.97 -4.17 -4.35
C PRO A 220 2.98 -3.71 -5.40
N MET A 221 3.83 -2.75 -5.02
CA MET A 221 5.00 -2.29 -5.79
C MET A 221 6.20 -3.17 -5.42
N LEU A 222 6.50 -4.20 -6.22
CA LEU A 222 7.41 -5.29 -5.85
C LEU A 222 8.74 -5.28 -6.62
N ASP A 223 8.74 -4.75 -7.86
CA ASP A 223 9.87 -4.87 -8.78
C ASP A 223 10.29 -3.51 -9.31
N HIS A 224 11.51 -3.08 -8.94
CA HIS A 224 12.09 -1.82 -9.39
C HIS A 224 12.29 -1.75 -10.91
N ARG A 225 12.25 -2.89 -11.62
CA ARG A 225 12.42 -2.99 -13.08
C ARG A 225 11.13 -2.81 -13.86
N THR A 226 9.99 -2.63 -13.18
CA THR A 226 8.70 -2.44 -13.86
C THR A 226 8.68 -1.16 -14.70
N THR A 227 8.45 -1.35 -16.00
CA THR A 227 8.51 -0.33 -17.05
C THR A 227 7.14 -0.08 -17.69
N ASP A 228 7.13 0.73 -18.78
CA ASP A 228 5.93 1.02 -19.57
C ASP A 228 5.25 -0.25 -20.07
N LYS A 229 3.93 -0.25 -20.02
CA LYS A 229 3.07 -1.34 -20.46
C LYS A 229 2.26 -0.92 -21.68
N SER A 230 1.75 -1.90 -22.42
CA SER A 230 0.89 -1.66 -23.59
C SER A 230 -0.59 -1.49 -23.23
N GLY A 231 -1.36 -0.86 -24.11
CA GLY A 231 -2.81 -0.71 -23.94
C GLY A 231 -3.21 0.18 -22.79
N ALA A 232 -4.20 -0.26 -22.01
CA ALA A 232 -4.73 0.46 -20.86
C ALA A 232 -3.94 0.23 -19.55
N VAL A 233 -3.02 -0.75 -19.54
CA VAL A 233 -2.24 -1.12 -18.36
C VAL A 233 -1.31 0.03 -17.94
N GLY A 234 -1.35 0.40 -16.67
CA GLY A 234 -0.51 1.47 -16.13
C GLY A 234 -0.83 2.88 -16.66
N GLN A 235 -2.03 3.09 -17.20
CA GLN A 235 -2.43 4.38 -17.76
C GLN A 235 -3.13 5.31 -16.77
N PHE A 236 -3.48 4.84 -15.57
CA PHE A 236 -4.31 5.59 -14.63
C PHE A 236 -3.69 5.61 -13.23
N ILE A 237 -3.79 6.74 -12.55
CA ILE A 237 -3.38 7.02 -11.17
C ILE A 237 -1.87 6.83 -10.97
N TRP A 238 -1.38 5.59 -11.07
CA TRP A 238 0.05 5.29 -11.01
C TRP A 238 0.52 4.78 -12.37
N THR A 239 1.49 5.48 -12.95
CA THR A 239 1.97 5.23 -14.31
C THR A 239 3.49 5.04 -14.31
N ALA A 240 4.04 4.52 -15.40
CA ALA A 240 5.46 4.16 -15.48
C ALA A 240 6.44 5.32 -15.22
N GLY A 241 6.12 6.55 -15.65
CA GLY A 241 6.97 7.71 -15.37
C GLY A 241 7.12 8.01 -13.89
N PRO A 242 6.02 8.31 -13.15
CA PRO A 242 6.02 8.40 -11.70
C PRO A 242 6.64 7.19 -10.99
N ASN A 243 6.44 5.97 -11.51
CA ASN A 243 7.01 4.75 -10.94
C ASN A 243 8.56 4.77 -11.00
N ARG A 244 9.12 5.07 -12.17
CA ARG A 244 10.59 5.21 -12.32
C ARG A 244 11.15 6.28 -11.38
N GLY A 245 10.49 7.45 -11.32
CA GLY A 245 10.91 8.52 -10.42
C GLY A 245 10.84 8.14 -8.94
N ALA A 246 9.86 7.33 -8.56
CA ALA A 246 9.73 6.83 -7.20
C ALA A 246 10.86 5.85 -6.85
N TRP A 247 11.14 4.88 -7.72
CA TRP A 247 12.26 3.95 -7.55
C TRP A 247 13.62 4.66 -7.54
N SER A 248 13.82 5.65 -8.41
CA SER A 248 15.04 6.48 -8.41
C SER A 248 15.23 7.24 -7.09
N MET A 249 14.17 7.83 -6.53
CA MET A 249 14.23 8.48 -5.21
C MET A 249 14.42 7.50 -4.06
N TYR A 250 13.95 6.25 -4.20
CA TYR A 250 14.02 5.22 -3.17
C TYR A 250 15.37 4.51 -3.15
N LEU A 251 15.92 4.16 -4.33
CA LEU A 251 17.10 3.30 -4.47
C LEU A 251 18.33 4.00 -5.09
N GLY A 252 18.15 5.19 -5.65
CA GLY A 252 19.16 5.90 -6.44
C GLY A 252 18.87 5.88 -7.95
N ASP A 253 19.50 6.80 -8.68
CA ASP A 253 19.28 6.97 -10.12
C ASP A 253 19.80 5.80 -10.95
N ASP A 254 20.75 5.05 -10.43
CA ASP A 254 21.38 3.86 -11.03
C ASP A 254 20.68 2.54 -10.65
N HIS A 255 19.49 2.60 -10.05
CA HIS A 255 18.79 1.42 -9.52
C HIS A 255 18.50 0.31 -10.54
N LEU A 256 18.53 0.60 -11.84
CA LEU A 256 18.40 -0.40 -12.91
C LEU A 256 19.71 -1.07 -13.30
N ASP A 257 20.85 -0.47 -12.94
CA ASP A 257 22.18 -0.89 -13.39
C ASP A 257 22.97 -1.63 -12.31
N VAL A 258 22.45 -1.66 -11.07
CA VAL A 258 23.11 -2.27 -9.92
C VAL A 258 22.18 -3.27 -9.20
N ASP A 259 22.77 -4.26 -8.54
CA ASP A 259 22.04 -5.16 -7.67
C ASP A 259 21.48 -4.38 -6.48
N GLN A 260 20.21 -4.62 -6.20
CA GLN A 260 19.53 -3.94 -5.11
C GLN A 260 19.80 -4.59 -3.75
N PRO A 261 19.83 -3.78 -2.67
CA PRO A 261 19.94 -4.33 -1.33
C PRO A 261 18.80 -5.32 -1.04
N PRO A 262 19.02 -6.32 -0.18
CA PRO A 262 17.96 -7.24 0.26
C PRO A 262 16.72 -6.46 0.74
N TYR A 263 15.54 -7.01 0.45
CA TYR A 263 14.22 -6.49 0.85
C TYR A 263 13.77 -5.18 0.17
N ALA A 264 14.66 -4.47 -0.54
CA ALA A 264 14.32 -3.21 -1.20
C ALA A 264 13.35 -3.40 -2.39
N SER A 265 13.50 -4.52 -3.11
CA SER A 265 12.69 -4.91 -4.26
C SER A 265 12.29 -6.39 -4.12
N PRO A 266 11.22 -6.70 -3.38
CA PRO A 266 10.91 -8.05 -2.90
C PRO A 266 10.78 -9.11 -3.99
N ALA A 267 10.34 -8.74 -5.22
CA ALA A 267 10.22 -9.67 -6.33
C ALA A 267 11.57 -10.13 -6.90
N THR A 268 12.69 -9.52 -6.51
CA THR A 268 14.04 -9.95 -6.95
C THR A 268 14.63 -11.05 -6.10
N ARG A 269 13.99 -11.41 -4.98
CA ARG A 269 14.40 -12.50 -4.12
C ARG A 269 14.24 -13.85 -4.85
N SER A 270 15.29 -14.65 -4.89
CA SER A 270 15.31 -15.92 -5.61
C SER A 270 14.68 -17.09 -4.84
N ASP A 271 14.83 -17.11 -3.50
CA ASP A 271 14.25 -18.16 -2.65
C ASP A 271 13.11 -17.59 -1.81
N LEU A 272 11.90 -18.01 -2.15
CA LEU A 272 10.67 -17.62 -1.46
C LEU A 272 10.12 -18.72 -0.55
N SER A 273 10.81 -19.84 -0.43
CA SER A 273 10.37 -21.00 0.37
C SER A 273 10.24 -20.61 1.85
N GLY A 274 9.22 -21.16 2.51
CA GLY A 274 8.97 -20.95 3.94
C GLY A 274 8.36 -19.59 4.31
N LEU A 275 8.11 -18.71 3.35
CA LEU A 275 7.34 -17.50 3.61
C LEU A 275 5.89 -17.83 4.03
N PRO A 276 5.22 -16.97 4.78
CA PRO A 276 3.89 -17.25 5.29
C PRO A 276 2.83 -17.28 4.18
N PRO A 277 1.65 -17.88 4.44
CA PRO A 277 0.50 -17.79 3.57
C PRO A 277 0.29 -16.36 3.07
N THR A 278 0.18 -16.19 1.75
CA THR A 278 0.18 -14.88 1.10
C THR A 278 -1.03 -14.70 0.20
N TRP A 279 -1.71 -13.57 0.36
CA TRP A 279 -2.75 -13.13 -0.56
C TRP A 279 -2.30 -11.87 -1.30
N ILE A 280 -2.56 -11.85 -2.61
CA ILE A 280 -2.27 -10.71 -3.49
C ILE A 280 -3.53 -10.34 -4.26
N GLY A 281 -3.95 -9.08 -4.13
CA GLY A 281 -5.07 -8.53 -4.89
C GLY A 281 -4.60 -7.40 -5.80
N VAL A 282 -4.93 -7.45 -7.12
CA VAL A 282 -4.47 -6.43 -8.07
C VAL A 282 -5.51 -6.13 -9.14
N GLY A 283 -5.48 -4.92 -9.71
CA GLY A 283 -6.30 -4.54 -10.86
C GLY A 283 -5.71 -5.05 -12.17
N GLY A 284 -6.56 -5.56 -13.08
CA GLY A 284 -6.12 -6.12 -14.36
C GLY A 284 -5.54 -5.09 -15.36
N ILE A 285 -5.74 -3.78 -15.12
CA ILE A 285 -5.10 -2.70 -15.88
C ILE A 285 -4.20 -1.82 -14.99
N ASP A 286 -3.82 -2.33 -13.82
CA ASP A 286 -2.82 -1.74 -12.95
C ASP A 286 -1.41 -1.90 -13.54
N LEU A 287 -0.52 -0.92 -13.33
CA LEU A 287 0.88 -1.01 -13.72
C LEU A 287 1.57 -2.25 -13.10
N PHE A 288 1.17 -2.59 -11.88
CA PHE A 288 1.75 -3.67 -11.09
C PHE A 288 1.09 -5.04 -11.30
N CYS A 289 0.17 -5.17 -12.28
CA CYS A 289 -0.52 -6.43 -12.53
C CYS A 289 0.45 -7.57 -12.85
N ASP A 290 1.36 -7.37 -13.82
CA ASP A 290 2.27 -8.43 -14.28
C ASP A 290 3.25 -8.86 -13.18
N GLU A 291 3.82 -7.89 -12.42
CA GLU A 291 4.76 -8.23 -11.33
C GLU A 291 4.05 -8.94 -10.18
N SER A 292 2.80 -8.56 -9.89
CA SER A 292 1.95 -9.23 -8.88
C SER A 292 1.65 -10.68 -9.28
N VAL A 293 1.31 -10.90 -10.56
CA VAL A 293 1.09 -12.25 -11.10
C VAL A 293 2.37 -13.09 -11.06
N ALA A 294 3.50 -12.51 -11.48
CA ALA A 294 4.79 -13.22 -11.49
C ALA A 294 5.25 -13.56 -10.06
N PHE A 295 5.06 -12.65 -9.11
CA PHE A 295 5.42 -12.89 -7.72
C PHE A 295 4.53 -13.95 -7.08
N ALA A 296 3.21 -13.95 -7.34
CA ALA A 296 2.30 -14.99 -6.88
C ALA A 296 2.69 -16.37 -7.43
N GLN A 297 3.03 -16.46 -8.72
CA GLN A 297 3.50 -17.70 -9.33
C GLN A 297 4.82 -18.19 -8.74
N ALA A 298 5.74 -17.28 -8.42
CA ALA A 298 7.01 -17.63 -7.79
C ALA A 298 6.82 -18.13 -6.35
N LEU A 299 5.91 -17.53 -5.58
CA LEU A 299 5.52 -18.00 -4.24
C LEU A 299 4.90 -19.39 -4.30
N ASP A 300 3.93 -19.64 -5.19
CA ASP A 300 3.28 -20.93 -5.37
C ASP A 300 4.30 -22.01 -5.79
N ALA A 301 5.20 -21.69 -6.73
CA ALA A 301 6.27 -22.58 -7.15
C ALA A 301 7.27 -22.90 -6.02
N ALA A 302 7.44 -22.01 -5.04
CA ALA A 302 8.23 -22.22 -3.83
C ALA A 302 7.48 -22.96 -2.72
N GLY A 303 6.22 -23.38 -2.96
CA GLY A 303 5.39 -24.11 -2.01
C GLY A 303 4.72 -23.25 -0.93
N VAL A 304 4.64 -21.93 -1.14
CA VAL A 304 3.91 -21.01 -0.26
C VAL A 304 2.42 -21.07 -0.59
N ASP A 305 1.57 -21.21 0.42
CA ASP A 305 0.11 -21.09 0.25
C ASP A 305 -0.24 -19.68 -0.27
N THR A 306 -0.57 -19.60 -1.56
CA THR A 306 -0.71 -18.33 -2.27
C THR A 306 -2.07 -18.21 -2.93
N THR A 307 -2.73 -17.08 -2.71
CA THR A 307 -3.96 -16.70 -3.41
C THR A 307 -3.73 -15.40 -4.19
N LEU A 308 -4.09 -15.38 -5.46
CA LEU A 308 -4.05 -14.21 -6.33
C LEU A 308 -5.44 -13.90 -6.86
N ASP A 309 -5.92 -12.68 -6.59
CA ASP A 309 -7.16 -12.15 -7.15
C ASP A 309 -6.88 -10.98 -8.10
N VAL A 310 -7.43 -11.06 -9.33
CA VAL A 310 -7.26 -10.02 -10.35
C VAL A 310 -8.61 -9.46 -10.75
N TRP A 311 -8.82 -8.16 -10.51
CA TRP A 311 -10.06 -7.46 -10.89
C TRP A 311 -9.98 -6.87 -12.29
N ALA A 312 -10.71 -7.47 -13.24
CA ALA A 312 -10.73 -7.02 -14.63
C ALA A 312 -11.16 -5.55 -14.74
N GLY A 313 -10.39 -4.76 -15.50
CA GLY A 313 -10.64 -3.33 -15.73
C GLY A 313 -10.48 -2.44 -14.50
N ALA A 314 -9.90 -2.94 -13.42
CA ALA A 314 -9.51 -2.13 -12.26
C ALA A 314 -8.08 -1.57 -12.44
N TYR A 315 -7.89 -0.31 -12.10
CA TYR A 315 -6.65 0.43 -12.18
C TYR A 315 -6.04 0.62 -10.79
N HIS A 316 -4.80 1.08 -10.71
CA HIS A 316 -4.09 1.30 -9.45
C HIS A 316 -4.86 2.20 -8.46
N GLY A 317 -5.05 1.76 -7.21
CA GLY A 317 -5.75 2.54 -6.18
C GLY A 317 -7.25 2.71 -6.42
N PHE A 318 -7.89 1.82 -7.16
CA PHE A 318 -9.31 1.93 -7.51
C PHE A 318 -10.24 1.95 -6.28
N ASP A 319 -9.86 1.26 -5.22
CA ASP A 319 -10.58 1.23 -3.95
C ASP A 319 -10.52 2.57 -3.21
N GLN A 320 -9.41 3.30 -3.31
CA GLN A 320 -9.24 4.63 -2.74
C GLN A 320 -10.05 5.69 -3.51
N ILE A 321 -10.18 5.51 -4.84
CA ILE A 321 -10.91 6.43 -5.74
C ILE A 321 -12.41 6.15 -5.71
N LYS A 322 -12.81 4.88 -5.70
CA LYS A 322 -14.21 4.42 -5.75
C LYS A 322 -14.53 3.44 -4.62
N PRO A 323 -14.39 3.83 -3.33
CA PRO A 323 -14.47 2.92 -2.19
C PRO A 323 -15.84 2.23 -2.04
N LYS A 324 -16.86 2.73 -2.73
CA LYS A 324 -18.21 2.15 -2.71
C LYS A 324 -18.50 1.20 -3.87
N ALA A 325 -17.59 1.09 -4.84
CA ALA A 325 -17.74 0.15 -5.94
C ALA A 325 -17.72 -1.31 -5.44
N PRO A 326 -18.47 -2.24 -6.08
CA PRO A 326 -18.43 -3.65 -5.71
C PRO A 326 -17.00 -4.19 -5.68
N GLN A 327 -16.22 -3.98 -6.74
CA GLN A 327 -14.83 -4.45 -6.86
C GLN A 327 -13.94 -3.95 -5.72
N SER A 328 -14.15 -2.70 -5.28
CA SER A 328 -13.37 -2.13 -4.16
C SER A 328 -13.71 -2.75 -2.81
N ARG A 329 -14.97 -3.16 -2.64
CA ARG A 329 -15.39 -3.88 -1.44
C ARG A 329 -14.85 -5.30 -1.47
N GLU A 330 -15.01 -5.99 -2.59
CA GLU A 330 -14.52 -7.35 -2.81
C GLU A 330 -13.02 -7.46 -2.55
N LEU A 331 -12.22 -6.47 -2.99
CA LEU A 331 -10.79 -6.40 -2.72
C LEU A 331 -10.49 -6.43 -1.22
N ILE A 332 -11.16 -5.55 -0.46
CA ILE A 332 -10.92 -5.45 0.99
C ILE A 332 -11.56 -6.63 1.74
N ASP A 333 -12.70 -7.15 1.26
CA ASP A 333 -13.34 -8.37 1.80
C ASP A 333 -12.38 -9.56 1.67
N ALA A 334 -11.77 -9.76 0.49
CA ALA A 334 -10.82 -10.85 0.24
C ALA A 334 -9.56 -10.75 1.12
N LEU A 335 -9.00 -9.54 1.28
CA LEU A 335 -7.90 -9.31 2.21
C LEU A 335 -8.27 -9.70 3.64
N ILE A 336 -9.43 -9.21 4.14
CA ILE A 336 -9.88 -9.49 5.50
C ILE A 336 -10.15 -10.99 5.69
N ASP A 337 -10.73 -11.65 4.70
CA ASP A 337 -11.00 -13.09 4.74
C ASP A 337 -9.70 -13.92 4.73
N HIS A 338 -8.67 -13.49 3.99
CA HIS A 338 -7.35 -14.10 4.06
C HIS A 338 -6.76 -13.96 5.46
N LEU A 339 -6.70 -12.74 6.00
CA LEU A 339 -6.16 -12.49 7.33
C LEU A 339 -6.92 -13.27 8.42
N ARG A 340 -8.25 -13.37 8.33
CA ARG A 340 -9.09 -14.11 9.28
C ARG A 340 -8.78 -15.60 9.32
N ARG A 341 -8.38 -16.20 8.19
CA ARG A 341 -8.03 -17.63 8.14
C ARG A 341 -6.71 -17.96 8.82
N HIS A 342 -5.83 -16.99 8.97
CA HIS A 342 -4.46 -17.22 9.43
C HIS A 342 -4.13 -16.52 10.76
N LEU A 343 -5.02 -15.69 11.29
CA LEU A 343 -4.95 -15.04 12.60
C LEU A 343 -5.89 -15.69 13.61
#